data_05d633b8f090d4f00c67a087406c60d0
#
_entry.id   05d633b8f090d4f00c67a087406c60d0
#
_cell.length_a   1.000
_cell.length_b   1.000
_cell.length_c   1.000
_cell.angle_alpha   90.00
_cell.angle_beta   90.00
_cell.angle_gamma   90.00
#
_symmetry.space_group_name_H-M   'P 1'
#
loop_
_entity.id
_entity.type
_entity.pdbx_description
1 polymer ?
#
loop_
_entity_poly.entity_id
_entity_poly.type
_entity_poly.pdbx_seq_one_letter_code
_entity_poly.pdbx_strand_id
1 'polypeptide(L)'
;MADFIYQEPFPVGEDKTEYRLLTKDYVKVVECDGRKILKVDPAGLELLSKAAYGDVSFYLRASHLQKLRNILEDPEATDNDKFVAYTMLLNQVVAAEGELPTCQDTGTAICIGHKGEDAYTGADDAKCIAK
;
A
#
# COMPACT_ATOMS: atom_id res chain seq x y z
N MET A 1 28.41 -25.58 -5.41
CA MET A 1 27.85 -24.21 -5.22
C MET A 1 26.33 -24.35 -5.05
N ALA A 2 25.77 -23.72 -4.04
CA ALA A 2 24.31 -23.69 -3.95
C ALA A 2 23.77 -22.78 -5.06
N ASP A 3 22.71 -23.22 -5.74
CA ASP A 3 22.05 -22.43 -6.77
C ASP A 3 21.44 -21.19 -6.14
N PHE A 4 21.53 -20.04 -6.82
CA PHE A 4 20.87 -18.82 -6.39
C PHE A 4 19.36 -18.98 -6.55
N ILE A 5 18.65 -18.80 -5.44
CA ILE A 5 17.18 -18.78 -5.43
C ILE A 5 16.75 -17.36 -5.08
N TYR A 6 16.06 -16.70 -6.02
CA TYR A 6 15.48 -15.39 -5.75
C TYR A 6 14.37 -15.52 -4.70
N GLN A 7 14.44 -14.66 -3.70
CA GLN A 7 13.38 -14.52 -2.70
C GLN A 7 12.78 -13.13 -2.81
N GLU A 8 11.47 -13.08 -3.02
CA GLU A 8 10.75 -11.81 -3.05
C GLU A 8 10.79 -11.17 -1.65
N PRO A 9 11.40 -9.99 -1.48
CA PRO A 9 11.55 -9.36 -0.17
C PRO A 9 10.21 -8.90 0.42
N PHE A 10 9.22 -8.62 -0.44
CA PHE A 10 7.90 -8.17 -0.03
C PHE A 10 6.83 -8.94 -0.82
N PRO A 11 6.62 -10.22 -0.50
CA PRO A 11 5.66 -11.04 -1.24
C PRO A 11 4.25 -10.46 -1.09
N VAL A 12 3.61 -10.21 -2.22
CA VAL A 12 2.21 -9.77 -2.28
C VAL A 12 1.34 -11.02 -2.15
N GLY A 13 0.72 -11.20 -0.98
CA GLY A 13 -0.27 -12.25 -0.75
C GLY A 13 -1.65 -11.88 -1.32
N GLU A 14 -2.62 -12.79 -1.21
CA GLU A 14 -4.00 -12.47 -1.51
C GLU A 14 -4.51 -11.37 -0.55
N ASP A 15 -5.02 -10.30 -1.14
CA ASP A 15 -5.64 -9.20 -0.41
C ASP A 15 -7.03 -8.92 -1.02
N LYS A 16 -8.04 -8.90 -0.16
CA LYS A 16 -9.43 -8.63 -0.53
C LYS A 16 -9.80 -7.15 -0.44
N THR A 17 -8.83 -6.28 -0.16
CA THR A 17 -9.05 -4.84 -0.16
C THR A 17 -9.38 -4.38 -1.58
N GLU A 18 -10.54 -3.75 -1.74
CA GLU A 18 -10.97 -3.22 -3.03
C GLU A 18 -10.12 -2.02 -3.43
N TYR A 19 -9.76 -1.98 -4.72
CA TYR A 19 -9.08 -0.84 -5.31
C TYR A 19 -10.08 0.15 -5.87
N ARG A 20 -9.87 1.44 -5.60
CA ARG A 20 -10.63 2.50 -6.25
C ARG A 20 -9.86 3.11 -7.40
N LEU A 21 -10.55 3.41 -8.49
CA LEU A 21 -9.97 4.13 -9.61
C LEU A 21 -9.82 5.61 -9.24
N LEU A 22 -8.59 6.13 -9.25
CA LEU A 22 -8.33 7.55 -9.04
C LEU A 22 -8.62 8.37 -10.30
N THR A 23 -8.02 7.98 -11.42
CA THR A 23 -8.15 8.65 -12.71
C THR A 23 -7.68 7.77 -13.85
N LYS A 24 -8.09 8.09 -15.06
CA LYS A 24 -7.58 7.51 -16.32
C LYS A 24 -6.76 8.52 -17.15
N ASP A 25 -6.70 9.77 -16.72
CA ASP A 25 -6.23 10.88 -17.54
C ASP A 25 -4.71 10.92 -17.70
N TYR A 26 -3.97 10.37 -16.72
CA TYR A 26 -2.51 10.42 -16.70
C TYR A 26 -1.83 9.17 -17.25
N VAL A 27 -2.60 8.27 -17.86
CA VAL A 27 -2.07 7.00 -18.34
C VAL A 27 -2.51 6.78 -19.79
N LYS A 28 -1.55 6.43 -20.66
CA LYS A 28 -1.84 6.04 -22.03
C LYS A 28 -0.94 4.92 -22.48
N VAL A 29 -1.47 4.05 -23.33
CA VAL A 29 -0.70 3.04 -24.02
C VAL A 29 -0.28 3.60 -25.37
N VAL A 30 1.01 3.51 -25.68
CA VAL A 30 1.58 3.82 -26.99
C VAL A 30 2.23 2.57 -27.56
N GLU A 31 2.21 2.45 -28.88
CA GLU A 31 2.86 1.35 -29.59
C GLU A 31 4.17 1.86 -30.19
N CYS A 32 5.26 1.16 -29.93
CA CYS A 32 6.58 1.47 -30.43
C CYS A 32 7.26 0.15 -30.82
N ASP A 33 7.66 0.03 -32.08
CA ASP A 33 8.33 -1.16 -32.63
C ASP A 33 7.64 -2.49 -32.30
N GLY A 34 6.30 -2.50 -32.38
CA GLY A 34 5.48 -3.69 -32.07
C GLY A 34 5.32 -4.01 -30.58
N ARG A 35 5.86 -3.18 -29.68
CA ARG A 35 5.68 -3.29 -28.23
C ARG A 35 4.69 -2.25 -27.72
N LYS A 36 3.88 -2.64 -26.75
CA LYS A 36 2.97 -1.71 -26.07
C LYS A 36 3.67 -1.14 -24.84
N ILE A 37 3.85 0.18 -24.82
CA ILE A 37 4.49 0.91 -23.74
C ILE A 37 3.41 1.68 -22.97
N LEU A 38 3.38 1.51 -21.66
CA LEU A 38 2.53 2.27 -20.77
C LEU A 38 3.24 3.58 -20.41
N LYS A 39 2.71 4.69 -20.92
CA LYS A 39 3.18 6.03 -20.52
C LYS A 39 2.34 6.54 -19.37
N VAL A 40 3.01 6.89 -18.27
CA VAL A 40 2.40 7.50 -17.09
C VAL A 40 2.92 8.94 -17.00
N ASP A 41 2.01 9.90 -16.93
CA ASP A 41 2.39 11.29 -16.68
C ASP A 41 2.91 11.43 -15.23
N PRO A 42 4.00 12.18 -15.00
CA PRO A 42 4.52 12.44 -13.66
C PRO A 42 3.46 12.95 -12.67
N ALA A 43 2.53 13.79 -13.12
CA ALA A 43 1.44 14.29 -12.30
C ALA A 43 0.49 13.15 -11.81
N GLY A 44 0.36 12.09 -12.61
CA GLY A 44 -0.37 10.89 -12.19
C GLY A 44 0.29 10.15 -11.04
N LEU A 45 1.63 10.10 -11.03
CA LEU A 45 2.38 9.48 -9.94
C LEU A 45 2.32 10.35 -8.67
N GLU A 46 2.40 11.67 -8.79
CA GLU A 46 2.21 12.62 -7.68
C GLU A 46 0.80 12.46 -7.06
N LEU A 47 -0.23 12.39 -7.90
CA LEU A 47 -1.61 12.18 -7.46
C LEU A 47 -1.78 10.85 -6.72
N LEU A 48 -1.19 9.78 -7.27
CA LEU A 48 -1.23 8.46 -6.66
C LEU A 48 -0.58 8.47 -5.28
N SER A 49 0.60 9.06 -5.15
CA SER A 49 1.34 9.15 -3.89
C SER A 49 0.54 9.93 -2.84
N LYS A 50 0.02 11.09 -3.21
CA LYS A 50 -0.82 11.91 -2.32
C LYS A 50 -2.05 11.13 -1.82
N ALA A 51 -2.74 10.44 -2.72
CA ALA A 51 -3.91 9.65 -2.36
C ALA A 51 -3.55 8.45 -1.49
N ALA A 52 -2.46 7.73 -1.82
CA ALA A 52 -2.01 6.57 -1.06
C ALA A 52 -1.59 6.96 0.37
N TYR A 53 -0.79 8.00 0.54
CA TYR A 53 -0.40 8.49 1.86
C TYR A 53 -1.61 9.01 2.66
N GLY A 54 -2.56 9.68 2.01
CA GLY A 54 -3.82 10.05 2.63
C GLY A 54 -4.59 8.83 3.14
N ASP A 55 -4.76 7.83 2.28
CA ASP A 55 -5.51 6.62 2.65
C ASP A 55 -4.83 5.82 3.78
N VAL A 56 -3.51 5.60 3.72
CA VAL A 56 -2.82 4.83 4.77
C VAL A 56 -2.75 5.55 6.11
N SER A 57 -2.98 6.87 6.13
CA SER A 57 -3.09 7.62 7.38
C SER A 57 -4.37 7.29 8.16
N PHE A 58 -5.42 6.84 7.48
CA PHE A 58 -6.73 6.61 8.09
C PHE A 58 -7.22 5.17 7.97
N TYR A 59 -6.69 4.39 7.01
CA TYR A 59 -7.21 3.06 6.70
C TYR A 59 -6.10 2.02 6.71
N LEU A 60 -6.39 0.87 7.31
CA LEU A 60 -5.57 -0.33 7.23
C LEU A 60 -6.19 -1.33 6.25
N ARG A 61 -5.35 -2.21 5.69
CA ARG A 61 -5.83 -3.28 4.81
C ARG A 61 -6.72 -4.26 5.56
N ALA A 62 -7.76 -4.76 4.88
CA ALA A 62 -8.68 -5.74 5.42
C ALA A 62 -7.96 -7.01 5.94
N SER A 63 -6.93 -7.47 5.21
CA SER A 63 -6.11 -8.62 5.62
C SER A 63 -5.37 -8.36 6.94
N HIS A 64 -4.91 -7.14 7.20
CA HIS A 64 -4.28 -6.77 8.46
C HIS A 64 -5.29 -6.72 9.61
N LEU A 65 -6.43 -6.09 9.39
CA LEU A 65 -7.51 -6.04 10.39
C LEU A 65 -8.01 -7.45 10.74
N GLN A 66 -8.10 -8.33 9.76
CA GLN A 66 -8.46 -9.73 10.01
C GLN A 66 -7.43 -10.45 10.90
N LYS A 67 -6.13 -10.19 10.72
CA LYS A 67 -5.09 -10.77 11.60
C LYS A 67 -5.24 -10.27 13.03
N LEU A 68 -5.51 -8.99 13.23
CA LEU A 68 -5.77 -8.45 14.57
C LEU A 68 -7.02 -9.09 15.21
N ARG A 69 -8.09 -9.23 14.43
CA ARG A 69 -9.29 -9.89 14.89
C ARG A 69 -9.04 -11.34 15.28
N ASN A 70 -8.25 -12.06 14.51
CA ASN A 70 -7.95 -13.48 14.80
C ASN A 70 -7.31 -13.66 16.18
N ILE A 71 -6.51 -12.69 16.65
CA ILE A 71 -5.91 -12.72 17.99
C ILE A 71 -6.99 -12.75 19.08
N LEU A 72 -8.13 -12.08 18.88
CA LEU A 72 -9.22 -12.08 19.87
C LEU A 72 -9.86 -13.45 20.05
N GLU A 73 -9.81 -14.28 19.02
CA GLU A 73 -10.41 -15.62 18.99
C GLU A 73 -9.36 -16.73 19.23
N ASP A 74 -8.09 -16.37 19.32
CA ASP A 74 -6.99 -17.32 19.49
C ASP A 74 -7.00 -17.86 20.96
N PRO A 75 -7.11 -19.18 21.15
CA PRO A 75 -7.07 -19.79 22.48
C PRO A 75 -5.70 -19.70 23.14
N GLU A 76 -4.60 -19.50 22.38
CA GLU A 76 -3.25 -19.37 22.89
C GLU A 76 -2.90 -17.92 23.26
N ALA A 77 -3.70 -16.94 22.81
CA ALA A 77 -3.49 -15.53 23.10
C ALA A 77 -3.82 -15.23 24.57
N THR A 78 -2.91 -14.49 25.22
CA THR A 78 -3.12 -14.01 26.59
C THR A 78 -4.19 -12.91 26.64
N ASP A 79 -4.72 -12.62 27.82
CA ASP A 79 -5.67 -11.51 28.01
C ASP A 79 -5.05 -10.17 27.59
N ASN A 80 -3.75 -9.99 27.78
CA ASN A 80 -3.04 -8.79 27.35
C ASN A 80 -2.97 -8.70 25.80
N ASP A 81 -2.69 -9.81 25.11
CA ASP A 81 -2.66 -9.82 23.65
C ASP A 81 -4.02 -9.46 23.07
N LYS A 82 -5.09 -10.03 23.64
CA LYS A 82 -6.47 -9.71 23.26
C LYS A 82 -6.83 -8.24 23.52
N PHE A 83 -6.44 -7.72 24.69
CA PHE A 83 -6.66 -6.31 25.01
C PHE A 83 -5.95 -5.38 24.03
N VAL A 84 -4.68 -5.65 23.70
CA VAL A 84 -3.92 -4.86 22.72
C VAL A 84 -4.56 -4.93 21.34
N ALA A 85 -4.87 -6.13 20.85
CA ALA A 85 -5.51 -6.31 19.55
C ALA A 85 -6.87 -5.59 19.46
N TYR A 86 -7.68 -5.67 20.52
CA TYR A 86 -8.95 -4.96 20.61
C TYR A 86 -8.76 -3.43 20.55
N THR A 87 -7.80 -2.91 21.32
CA THR A 87 -7.49 -1.48 21.34
C THR A 87 -7.02 -0.98 19.98
N MET A 88 -6.21 -1.76 19.26
CA MET A 88 -5.79 -1.43 17.89
C MET A 88 -6.98 -1.40 16.92
N LEU A 89 -7.91 -2.34 17.05
CA LEU A 89 -9.14 -2.32 16.23
C LEU A 89 -10.02 -1.11 16.53
N LEU A 90 -10.18 -0.74 17.80
CA LEU A 90 -10.90 0.47 18.20
C LEU A 90 -10.25 1.74 17.64
N ASN A 91 -8.93 1.84 17.70
CA ASN A 91 -8.20 2.96 17.11
C ASN A 91 -8.49 3.06 15.60
N GLN A 92 -8.56 1.93 14.91
CA GLN A 92 -8.88 1.92 13.49
C GLN A 92 -10.32 2.36 13.20
N VAL A 93 -11.28 2.03 14.05
CA VAL A 93 -12.66 2.52 13.92
C VAL A 93 -12.71 4.06 14.01
N VAL A 94 -12.00 4.63 15.01
CA VAL A 94 -11.89 6.08 15.17
C VAL A 94 -11.19 6.74 13.98
N ALA A 95 -10.08 6.13 13.52
CA ALA A 95 -9.34 6.67 12.38
C ALA A 95 -10.17 6.68 11.09
N ALA A 96 -11.03 5.67 10.89
CA ALA A 96 -11.88 5.58 9.71
C ALA A 96 -12.91 6.71 9.59
N GLU A 97 -13.14 7.49 10.64
CA GLU A 97 -13.96 8.71 10.60
C GLU A 97 -13.26 9.85 9.83
N GLY A 98 -11.94 9.75 9.62
CA GLY A 98 -11.16 10.68 8.79
C GLY A 98 -10.74 11.98 9.50
N GLU A 99 -10.94 12.10 10.81
CA GLU A 99 -10.52 13.27 11.60
C GLU A 99 -9.19 13.04 12.30
N LEU A 100 -9.04 11.89 12.95
CA LEU A 100 -7.81 11.51 13.66
C LEU A 100 -7.15 10.36 12.92
N PRO A 101 -5.88 10.50 12.52
CA PRO A 101 -5.19 9.42 11.81
C PRO A 101 -5.00 8.19 12.71
N THR A 102 -4.77 7.04 12.10
CA THR A 102 -4.38 5.81 12.80
C THR A 102 -3.17 6.09 13.67
N CYS A 103 -3.21 5.66 14.94
CA CYS A 103 -2.05 5.73 15.83
C CYS A 103 -0.95 4.82 15.27
N GLN A 104 0.05 5.44 14.68
CA GLN A 104 1.21 4.75 14.12
C GLN A 104 2.46 5.19 14.89
N ASP A 105 3.43 4.30 14.95
CA ASP A 105 4.77 4.70 15.31
C ASP A 105 5.26 5.65 14.23
N THR A 106 5.35 6.93 14.56
CA THR A 106 5.68 7.98 13.62
C THR A 106 7.16 7.94 13.30
N GLY A 107 7.46 7.53 12.09
CA GLY A 107 8.83 7.41 11.61
C GLY A 107 8.99 7.98 10.22
N THR A 108 9.77 7.29 9.42
CA THR A 108 10.00 7.64 8.02
C THR A 108 8.91 7.03 7.15
N ALA A 109 8.29 7.84 6.30
CA ALA A 109 7.41 7.33 5.26
C ALA A 109 8.22 6.53 4.23
N ILE A 110 7.89 5.26 4.07
CA ILE A 110 8.58 4.34 3.16
C ILE A 110 7.65 3.98 2.01
N CYS A 111 8.12 4.21 0.78
CA CYS A 111 7.43 3.78 -0.42
C CYS A 111 8.30 2.76 -1.16
N ILE A 112 7.76 1.57 -1.39
CA ILE A 112 8.39 0.52 -2.19
C ILE A 112 7.45 0.20 -3.33
N GLY A 113 7.96 0.31 -4.56
CA GLY A 113 7.17 0.11 -5.76
C GLY A 113 7.86 -0.82 -6.75
N HIS A 114 7.07 -1.55 -7.51
CA HIS A 114 7.50 -2.34 -8.65
C HIS A 114 7.05 -1.66 -9.94
N LYS A 115 7.98 -1.44 -10.86
CA LYS A 115 7.72 -0.87 -12.16
C LYS A 115 8.14 -1.85 -13.25
N GLY A 116 7.21 -2.20 -14.14
CA GLY A 116 7.51 -3.05 -15.27
C GLY A 116 8.41 -2.34 -16.29
N GLU A 117 9.15 -3.10 -17.09
CA GLU A 117 10.07 -2.58 -18.12
C GLU A 117 9.36 -1.70 -19.15
N ASP A 118 8.11 -2.01 -19.49
CA ASP A 118 7.32 -1.27 -20.45
C ASP A 118 6.49 -0.12 -19.83
N ALA A 119 6.71 0.19 -18.53
CA ALA A 119 6.12 1.36 -17.89
C ALA A 119 7.12 2.53 -17.86
N TYR A 120 6.73 3.65 -18.44
CA TYR A 120 7.59 4.81 -18.61
C TYR A 120 6.94 6.09 -18.08
N THR A 121 7.59 6.76 -17.16
CA THR A 121 7.14 8.04 -16.59
C THR A 121 7.83 9.24 -17.21
N GLY A 122 9.03 9.07 -17.73
CA GLY A 122 9.82 10.17 -18.31
C GLY A 122 10.35 11.18 -17.29
N ALA A 123 10.28 10.85 -16.01
CA ALA A 123 10.72 11.68 -14.90
C ALA A 123 11.45 10.86 -13.84
N ASP A 124 11.96 11.55 -12.82
CA ASP A 124 12.50 10.92 -11.62
C ASP A 124 11.32 10.49 -10.72
N ASP A 125 11.02 9.20 -10.72
CA ASP A 125 9.87 8.64 -10.00
C ASP A 125 9.96 8.93 -8.50
N ALA A 126 11.17 8.88 -7.92
CA ALA A 126 11.37 9.15 -6.50
C ALA A 126 11.02 10.60 -6.14
N LYS A 127 11.40 11.56 -6.98
CA LYS A 127 11.01 12.96 -6.79
C LYS A 127 9.52 13.19 -6.92
N CYS A 128 8.86 12.50 -7.86
CA CYS A 128 7.41 12.59 -8.03
C CYS A 128 6.67 12.04 -6.81
N ILE A 129 7.18 10.95 -6.22
CA ILE A 129 6.59 10.33 -5.02
C ILE A 129 6.81 11.19 -3.77
N ALA A 130 7.96 11.88 -3.68
CA ALA A 130 8.34 12.68 -2.51
C ALA A 130 7.74 14.10 -2.49
N LYS A 131 7.10 14.55 -3.56
CA LYS A 131 6.50 15.87 -3.70
C LYS A 131 5.11 15.98 -3.10
#